data_527ca51eab3281260b56e7d425f1ccbd
#
_entry.id   527ca51eab3281260b56e7d425f1ccbd
#
_cell.length_a   1.000
_cell.length_b   1.000
_cell.length_c   1.000
_cell.angle_alpha   90.00
_cell.angle_beta   90.00
_cell.angle_gamma   90.00
#
_symmetry.space_group_name_H-M   'P 1'
#
loop_
_entity.id
_entity.type
_entity.pdbx_description
1 polymer ?
#
loop_
_entity_poly.entity_id
_entity_poly.type
_entity_poly.pdbx_seq_one_letter_code
_entity_poly.pdbx_strand_id
1 'polypeptide(L)'
;MYIFLIAGRIFVLFILLPLGAAKLFNSISLSRKAKRLLLGALALFLLCFAVWLLWSNRVIGARGAWGRITLDDGAVYVESTDDPYTIRDRGRKLGRVTDSYGNHWSIFAVRGDPSREYIYVSSMGRGEFYKRSPQ
;
A
#
# COMPACT_ATOMS: atom_id res chain seq x y z
N MET A 1 0.93 19.74 -7.90
CA MET A 1 2.08 19.26 -8.71
C MET A 1 2.34 17.75 -8.55
N TYR A 2 2.27 17.17 -7.35
CA TYR A 2 2.48 15.72 -7.12
C TYR A 2 1.43 14.80 -7.77
N ILE A 3 0.17 15.22 -7.84
CA ILE A 3 -0.93 14.44 -8.44
C ILE A 3 -0.68 14.20 -9.95
N PHE A 4 -0.16 15.17 -10.66
CA PHE A 4 0.19 15.04 -12.08
C PHE A 4 1.36 14.09 -12.33
N LEU A 5 2.33 14.03 -11.42
CA LEU A 5 3.46 13.09 -11.50
C LEU A 5 3.03 11.64 -11.24
N ILE A 6 2.10 11.42 -10.33
CA ILE A 6 1.56 10.09 -10.03
C ILE A 6 0.62 9.64 -11.16
N ALA A 7 -0.24 10.53 -11.64
CA ALA A 7 -1.12 10.25 -12.78
C ALA A 7 -0.32 9.95 -14.05
N GLY A 8 0.76 10.71 -14.31
CA GLY A 8 1.66 10.47 -15.43
C GLY A 8 2.39 9.13 -15.35
N ARG A 9 2.85 8.72 -14.17
CA ARG A 9 3.48 7.41 -13.96
C ARG A 9 2.50 6.24 -14.11
N ILE A 10 1.28 6.42 -13.66
CA ILE A 10 0.20 5.45 -13.84
C ILE A 10 -0.17 5.34 -15.32
N PHE A 11 -0.28 6.46 -16.03
CA PHE A 11 -0.58 6.48 -17.45
C PHE A 11 0.51 5.78 -18.28
N VAL A 12 1.79 6.03 -17.98
CA VAL A 12 2.92 5.37 -18.63
C VAL A 12 2.91 3.86 -18.35
N LEU A 13 2.70 3.44 -17.12
CA LEU A 13 2.68 2.02 -16.76
C LEU A 13 1.46 1.28 -17.33
N PHE A 14 0.28 1.88 -17.31
CA PHE A 14 -0.96 1.19 -17.72
C PHE A 14 -1.27 1.29 -19.21
N ILE A 15 -0.74 2.27 -19.93
CA ILE A 15 -1.05 2.48 -21.34
C ILE A 15 0.16 2.23 -22.25
N LEU A 16 1.33 2.72 -21.92
CA LEU A 16 2.51 2.55 -22.78
C LEU A 16 3.14 1.15 -22.66
N LEU A 17 3.13 0.56 -21.47
CA LEU A 17 3.65 -0.80 -21.29
C LEU A 17 2.85 -1.85 -22.04
N PRO A 18 1.51 -1.88 -22.00
CA PRO A 18 0.73 -2.84 -22.81
C PRO A 18 0.79 -2.55 -24.31
N LEU A 19 0.92 -1.28 -24.75
CA LEU A 19 1.13 -0.96 -26.17
C LEU A 19 2.51 -1.39 -26.67
N GLY A 20 3.55 -1.23 -25.88
CA GLY A 20 4.89 -1.76 -26.18
C GLY A 20 4.93 -3.27 -26.15
N ALA A 21 4.28 -3.89 -25.18
CA ALA A 21 4.13 -5.34 -25.09
C ALA A 21 3.31 -5.90 -26.26
N ALA A 22 2.26 -5.23 -26.72
CA ALA A 22 1.46 -5.65 -27.87
C ALA A 22 2.27 -5.63 -29.18
N LYS A 23 3.17 -4.64 -29.37
CA LYS A 23 4.09 -4.62 -30.51
C LYS A 23 5.13 -5.74 -30.45
N LEU A 24 5.74 -5.96 -29.31
CA LEU A 24 6.65 -7.09 -29.06
C LEU A 24 5.92 -8.42 -29.25
N PHE A 25 4.67 -8.51 -28.81
CA PHE A 25 3.84 -9.69 -28.90
C PHE A 25 3.49 -10.08 -30.33
N ASN A 26 3.31 -9.10 -31.21
CA ASN A 26 3.08 -9.33 -32.63
C ASN A 26 4.34 -9.75 -33.40
N SER A 27 5.53 -9.40 -32.90
CA SER A 27 6.80 -9.76 -33.53
C SER A 27 7.29 -11.18 -33.17
N ILE A 28 6.72 -11.80 -32.11
CA ILE A 28 7.08 -13.15 -31.69
C ILE A 28 6.17 -14.15 -32.42
N SER A 29 6.76 -15.10 -33.11
CA SER A 29 6.05 -16.17 -33.86
C SER A 29 5.45 -17.25 -32.94
N LEU A 30 4.59 -16.84 -32.00
CA LEU A 30 3.86 -17.72 -31.10
C LEU A 30 2.56 -18.22 -31.76
N SER A 31 2.19 -19.47 -31.50
CA SER A 31 0.90 -20.02 -31.93
C SER A 31 -0.27 -19.18 -31.38
N ARG A 32 -1.40 -19.15 -32.12
CA ARG A 32 -2.60 -18.41 -31.70
C ARG A 32 -3.11 -18.84 -30.32
N LYS A 33 -2.94 -20.12 -29.94
CA LYS A 33 -3.31 -20.63 -28.62
C LYS A 33 -2.40 -20.07 -27.53
N ALA A 34 -1.08 -20.03 -27.75
CA ALA A 34 -0.12 -19.47 -26.81
C ALA A 34 -0.35 -17.97 -26.60
N LYS A 35 -0.67 -17.20 -27.63
CA LYS A 35 -1.02 -15.78 -27.52
C LYS A 35 -2.24 -15.54 -26.63
N ARG A 36 -3.30 -16.35 -26.79
CA ARG A 36 -4.51 -16.25 -25.95
C ARG A 36 -4.23 -16.58 -24.48
N LEU A 37 -3.44 -17.63 -24.23
CA LEU A 37 -3.05 -18.01 -22.88
C LEU A 37 -2.23 -16.92 -22.19
N LEU A 38 -1.28 -16.31 -22.91
CA LEU A 38 -0.43 -15.26 -22.38
C LEU A 38 -1.22 -13.97 -22.09
N LEU A 39 -2.16 -13.60 -22.97
CA LEU A 39 -3.09 -12.48 -22.75
C LEU A 39 -3.97 -12.72 -21.52
N GLY A 40 -4.50 -13.93 -21.36
CA GLY A 40 -5.30 -14.31 -20.20
C GLY A 40 -4.49 -14.24 -18.89
N ALA A 41 -3.25 -14.74 -18.91
CA ALA A 41 -2.35 -14.66 -17.75
C ALA A 41 -2.00 -13.22 -17.39
N LEU A 42 -1.73 -12.36 -18.38
CA LEU A 42 -1.46 -10.94 -18.17
C LEU A 42 -2.68 -10.22 -17.58
N ALA A 43 -3.86 -10.47 -18.12
CA ALA A 43 -5.10 -9.88 -17.61
C ALA A 43 -5.36 -10.31 -16.15
N LEU A 44 -5.17 -11.58 -15.82
CA LEU A 44 -5.30 -12.08 -14.46
C LEU A 44 -4.28 -11.43 -13.52
N PHE A 45 -3.03 -11.32 -13.94
CA PHE A 45 -1.99 -10.65 -13.17
C PHE A 45 -2.34 -9.18 -12.87
N LEU A 46 -2.80 -8.42 -13.89
CA LEU A 46 -3.21 -7.04 -13.73
C LEU A 46 -4.40 -6.90 -12.78
N LEU A 47 -5.37 -7.82 -12.85
CA LEU A 47 -6.51 -7.86 -11.95
C LEU A 47 -6.07 -8.11 -10.50
N CYS A 48 -5.24 -9.12 -10.27
CA CYS A 48 -4.70 -9.42 -8.94
C CYS A 48 -3.89 -8.25 -8.38
N PHE A 49 -3.10 -7.60 -9.23
CA PHE A 49 -2.31 -6.43 -8.84
C PHE A 49 -3.21 -5.24 -8.49
N ALA A 50 -4.27 -4.99 -9.25
CA ALA A 50 -5.25 -3.94 -8.95
C ALA A 50 -5.96 -4.20 -7.62
N VAL A 51 -6.43 -5.42 -7.39
CA VAL A 51 -7.05 -5.82 -6.11
C VAL A 51 -6.08 -5.64 -4.95
N TRP A 52 -4.82 -6.05 -5.13
CA TRP A 52 -3.78 -5.88 -4.12
C TRP A 52 -3.53 -4.40 -3.81
N LEU A 53 -3.48 -3.52 -4.83
CA LEU A 53 -3.34 -2.07 -4.64
C LEU A 53 -4.50 -1.48 -3.86
N LEU A 54 -5.74 -1.83 -4.22
CA LEU A 54 -6.94 -1.36 -3.52
C LEU A 54 -6.93 -1.81 -2.06
N TRP A 55 -6.60 -3.09 -1.83
CA TRP A 55 -6.54 -3.65 -0.48
C TRP A 55 -5.46 -2.99 0.38
N SER A 56 -4.25 -2.81 -0.16
CA SER A 56 -3.12 -2.24 0.58
C SER A 56 -3.26 -0.73 0.86
N ASN A 57 -4.12 -0.04 0.10
CA ASN A 57 -4.38 1.39 0.27
C ASN A 57 -5.75 1.70 0.89
N ARG A 58 -6.46 0.68 1.38
CA ARG A 58 -7.74 0.90 2.06
C ARG A 58 -7.55 1.76 3.30
N VAL A 59 -8.53 2.63 3.56
CA VAL A 59 -8.60 3.39 4.81
C VAL A 59 -9.07 2.43 5.90
N ILE A 60 -8.31 2.35 7.00
CA ILE A 60 -8.55 1.42 8.13
C ILE A 60 -8.74 2.15 9.45
N GLY A 61 -8.89 3.47 9.42
CA GLY A 61 -9.10 4.27 10.62
C GLY A 61 -8.84 5.75 10.38
N ALA A 62 -8.77 6.50 11.46
CA ALA A 62 -8.56 7.94 11.46
C ALA A 62 -7.42 8.35 12.40
N ARG A 63 -6.72 9.42 12.04
CA ARG A 63 -5.76 10.09 12.90
C ARG A 63 -6.43 11.32 13.50
N GLY A 64 -6.65 11.28 14.82
CA GLY A 64 -7.25 12.38 15.58
C GLY A 64 -6.24 13.39 16.09
N ALA A 65 -6.72 14.27 16.98
CA ALA A 65 -5.91 15.24 17.69
C ALA A 65 -4.79 14.54 18.47
N TRP A 66 -3.66 15.26 18.64
CA TRP A 66 -2.48 14.75 19.36
C TRP A 66 -1.85 13.49 18.76
N GLY A 67 -2.05 13.27 17.47
CA GLY A 67 -1.48 12.12 16.77
C GLY A 67 -2.10 10.76 17.12
N ARG A 68 -3.13 10.70 17.96
CA ARG A 68 -3.83 9.46 18.28
C ARG A 68 -4.43 8.82 17.03
N ILE A 69 -4.18 7.54 16.86
CA ILE A 69 -4.72 6.76 15.74
C ILE A 69 -5.78 5.82 16.28
N THR A 70 -6.98 5.90 15.71
CA THR A 70 -8.08 4.97 16.00
C THR A 70 -8.35 4.15 14.76
N LEU A 71 -8.22 2.84 14.87
CA LEU A 71 -8.54 1.91 13.80
C LEU A 71 -10.01 1.52 13.83
N ASP A 72 -10.52 1.02 12.70
CA ASP A 72 -11.92 0.59 12.54
C ASP A 72 -12.32 -0.56 13.46
N ASP A 73 -11.35 -1.35 13.94
CA ASP A 73 -11.55 -2.41 14.94
C ASP A 73 -11.66 -1.90 16.38
N GLY A 74 -11.61 -0.58 16.57
CA GLY A 74 -11.66 0.07 17.89
C GLY A 74 -10.31 0.19 18.58
N ALA A 75 -9.22 -0.37 18.05
CA ALA A 75 -7.91 -0.25 18.63
C ALA A 75 -7.40 1.20 18.54
N VAL A 76 -6.90 1.71 19.65
CA VAL A 76 -6.34 3.06 19.76
C VAL A 76 -4.83 2.96 19.95
N TYR A 77 -4.08 3.73 19.16
CA TYR A 77 -2.63 3.80 19.24
C TYR A 77 -2.18 5.23 19.52
N VAL A 78 -1.14 5.34 20.31
CA VAL A 78 -0.49 6.61 20.65
C VAL A 78 0.99 6.52 20.29
N GLU A 79 1.59 7.67 19.95
CA GLU A 79 3.01 7.74 19.65
C GLU A 79 3.84 7.19 20.80
N SER A 80 4.78 6.31 20.49
CA SER A 80 5.68 5.69 21.45
C SER A 80 7.05 6.33 21.32
N THR A 81 7.59 6.80 22.44
CA THR A 81 8.96 7.31 22.53
C THR A 81 9.95 6.27 23.04
N ASP A 82 9.45 5.14 23.50
CA ASP A 82 10.22 4.07 24.11
C ASP A 82 9.84 2.73 23.49
N ASP A 83 10.12 2.61 22.19
CA ASP A 83 9.82 1.41 21.42
C ASP A 83 11.06 0.52 21.27
N PRO A 84 10.93 -0.81 21.37
CA PRO A 84 12.04 -1.75 21.23
C PRO A 84 12.37 -2.08 19.77
N TYR A 85 11.68 -1.45 18.80
CA TYR A 85 11.77 -1.76 17.37
C TYR A 85 12.53 -0.70 16.59
N THR A 86 13.05 -1.10 15.45
CA THR A 86 13.74 -0.23 14.48
C THR A 86 12.98 -0.21 13.16
N ILE A 87 13.31 0.72 12.27
CA ILE A 87 12.68 0.80 10.94
C ILE A 87 12.81 -0.51 10.13
N ARG A 88 13.80 -1.35 10.44
CA ARG A 88 13.99 -2.67 9.81
C ARG A 88 12.90 -3.67 10.21
N ASP A 89 12.25 -3.44 11.34
CA ASP A 89 11.15 -4.27 11.85
C ASP A 89 9.81 -3.90 11.23
N ARG A 90 9.78 -2.92 10.33
CA ARG A 90 8.60 -2.60 9.53
C ARG A 90 8.18 -3.82 8.71
N GLY A 91 6.98 -4.29 8.97
CA GLY A 91 6.37 -5.44 8.31
C GLY A 91 5.49 -5.06 7.13
N ARG A 92 4.45 -5.85 6.90
CA ARG A 92 3.49 -5.63 5.81
C ARG A 92 2.63 -4.38 6.06
N LYS A 93 2.26 -3.71 4.97
CA LYS A 93 1.29 -2.61 5.01
C LYS A 93 -0.10 -3.15 5.37
N LEU A 94 -0.75 -2.54 6.36
CA LEU A 94 -2.11 -2.88 6.80
C LEU A 94 -3.16 -2.03 6.08
N GLY A 95 -2.83 -0.79 5.79
CA GLY A 95 -3.71 0.17 5.16
C GLY A 95 -3.20 1.59 5.37
N ARG A 96 -4.11 2.53 5.40
CA ARG A 96 -3.82 3.94 5.70
C ARG A 96 -4.88 4.53 6.61
N VAL A 97 -4.52 5.59 7.32
CA VAL A 97 -5.44 6.44 8.06
C VAL A 97 -5.42 7.84 7.48
N THR A 98 -6.48 8.58 7.69
CA THR A 98 -6.63 9.95 7.23
C THR A 98 -6.79 10.86 8.45
N ASP A 99 -6.13 12.01 8.44
CA ASP A 99 -6.31 13.04 9.43
C ASP A 99 -7.45 14.00 9.06
N SER A 100 -7.78 14.92 9.95
CA SER A 100 -8.83 15.93 9.75
C SER A 100 -8.54 16.90 8.59
N TYR A 101 -7.30 16.97 8.13
CA TYR A 101 -6.86 17.81 7.01
C TYR A 101 -6.84 17.05 5.67
N GLY A 102 -7.22 15.76 5.67
CA GLY A 102 -7.19 14.92 4.47
C GLY A 102 -5.83 14.33 4.14
N ASN A 103 -4.82 14.46 5.00
CA ASN A 103 -3.54 13.82 4.79
C ASN A 103 -3.62 12.32 5.08
N HIS A 104 -2.86 11.54 4.31
CA HIS A 104 -2.84 10.10 4.42
C HIS A 104 -1.55 9.61 5.09
N TRP A 105 -1.72 8.70 6.05
CA TRP A 105 -0.63 8.05 6.79
C TRP A 105 -0.70 6.56 6.55
N SER A 106 0.38 5.97 6.09
CA SER A 106 0.47 4.53 5.88
C SER A 106 0.74 3.81 7.19
N ILE A 107 -0.01 2.74 7.44
CA ILE A 107 0.09 1.91 8.64
C ILE A 107 0.72 0.57 8.26
N PHE A 108 1.72 0.16 9.01
CA PHE A 108 2.42 -1.11 8.83
C PHE A 108 2.40 -1.93 10.11
N ALA A 109 2.28 -3.24 9.97
CA ALA A 109 2.52 -4.16 11.07
C ALA A 109 4.01 -4.14 11.45
N VAL A 110 4.31 -4.50 12.68
CA VAL A 110 5.69 -4.67 13.16
C VAL A 110 6.05 -6.14 13.11
N ARG A 111 7.24 -6.45 12.59
CA ARG A 111 7.77 -7.82 12.60
C ARG A 111 8.11 -8.22 14.03
N GLY A 112 7.74 -9.45 14.38
CA GLY A 112 7.97 -9.94 15.74
C GLY A 112 6.92 -9.53 16.76
N ASP A 113 5.89 -8.78 16.35
CA ASP A 113 4.75 -8.41 17.20
C ASP A 113 3.43 -8.97 16.65
N PRO A 114 3.12 -10.26 16.87
CA PRO A 114 1.88 -10.87 16.43
C PRO A 114 0.65 -10.32 17.17
N SER A 115 0.82 -9.77 18.36
CA SER A 115 -0.25 -9.20 19.20
C SER A 115 -0.72 -7.85 18.70
N ARG A 116 0.04 -7.21 17.79
CA ARG A 116 -0.19 -5.84 17.32
C ARG A 116 -0.25 -4.82 18.45
N GLU A 117 0.63 -4.99 19.41
CA GLU A 117 0.83 -3.99 20.45
C GLU A 117 1.45 -2.70 19.88
N TYR A 118 2.26 -2.86 18.82
CA TYR A 118 2.88 -1.76 18.10
C TYR A 118 2.48 -1.75 16.62
N ILE A 119 2.38 -0.55 16.06
CA ILE A 119 2.29 -0.30 14.62
C ILE A 119 3.34 0.71 14.20
N TYR A 120 3.78 0.63 12.95
CA TYR A 120 4.63 1.64 12.35
C TYR A 120 3.81 2.52 11.44
N VAL A 121 3.88 3.83 11.66
CA VAL A 121 3.11 4.85 10.94
C VAL A 121 4.05 5.71 10.14
N SER A 122 3.81 5.87 8.86
CA SER A 122 4.69 6.62 7.96
C SER A 122 3.92 7.60 7.09
N SER A 123 4.45 8.82 6.97
CA SER A 123 4.01 9.83 6.01
C SER A 123 5.22 10.58 5.46
N MET A 124 5.24 10.78 4.13
CA MET A 124 6.26 11.56 3.42
C MET A 124 7.72 11.21 3.77
N GLY A 125 8.02 9.92 3.98
CA GLY A 125 9.37 9.44 4.28
C GLY A 125 9.79 9.53 5.74
N ARG A 126 8.95 10.05 6.62
CA ARG A 126 9.11 9.98 8.07
C ARG A 126 8.21 8.91 8.63
N GLY A 127 8.65 8.20 9.63
CA GLY A 127 7.85 7.17 10.27
C GLY A 127 8.24 6.97 11.72
N GLU A 128 7.25 6.62 12.51
CA GLU A 128 7.33 6.50 13.96
C GLU A 128 6.55 5.28 14.41
N PHE A 129 6.92 4.73 15.55
CA PHE A 129 6.20 3.65 16.18
C PHE A 129 5.11 4.17 17.08
N TYR A 130 4.00 3.48 17.08
CA TYR A 130 2.84 3.77 17.92
C TYR A 130 2.52 2.54 18.75
N LYS A 131 2.26 2.75 20.03
CA LYS A 131 1.89 1.70 20.97
C LYS A 131 0.39 1.69 21.18
N ARG A 132 -0.19 0.50 21.29
CA ARG A 132 -1.59 0.33 21.63
C ARG A 132 -1.87 0.86 23.02
N SER A 133 -2.82 1.77 23.14
CA SER A 133 -3.30 2.28 24.42
C SER A 133 -4.16 1.19 25.09
N PRO A 134 -3.93 0.89 26.36
CA PRO A 134 -4.87 0.08 27.13
C PRO A 134 -6.24 0.78 27.13
N GLN A 135 -7.27 0.03 26.84
CA GLN A 135 -8.66 0.50 26.96
C GLN A 135 -9.10 0.54 28.41
#